data_0211ba240943ad92701b54955a69e849
#
_entry.id   0211ba240943ad92701b54955a69e849
#
_cell.length_a   1.000
_cell.length_b   1.000
_cell.length_c   1.000
_cell.angle_alpha   90.00
_cell.angle_beta   90.00
_cell.angle_gamma   90.00
#
_symmetry.space_group_name_H-M   'P 1'
#
loop_
_entity.id
_entity.type
_entity.pdbx_description
1 polymer ?
#
loop_
_entity_poly.entity_id
_entity_poly.type
_entity_poly.pdbx_seq_one_letter_code
_entity_poly.pdbx_strand_id
1 'polypeptide(L)'
;MSYIITGRDVTFTLDTKPYDAQTSSATLSCETIIETYQTLDGRAYKSVDKQWTFTIELYQDWGASGAHGSLFESMWSNAENAPNSTVAVSFTAITGAVFTFNVLPIFPSAGGAAPGALTDTWTLTVVGTPSESFT
;
A
#
# COMPACT_ATOMS: atom_id res chain seq x y z
N MET A 1 17.73 -20.84 -10.75
CA MET A 1 17.23 -20.04 -11.88
C MET A 1 16.60 -18.76 -11.35
N SER A 2 16.96 -17.64 -11.93
CA SER A 2 16.33 -16.37 -11.57
C SER A 2 14.99 -16.22 -12.27
N TYR A 3 14.00 -15.71 -11.54
CA TYR A 3 12.68 -15.46 -12.07
C TYR A 3 12.41 -13.95 -12.06
N ILE A 4 12.06 -13.41 -13.21
CA ILE A 4 11.78 -11.98 -13.32
C ILE A 4 10.30 -11.75 -13.13
N ILE A 5 9.95 -10.98 -12.09
CA ILE A 5 8.59 -10.64 -11.76
C ILE A 5 8.22 -9.32 -12.45
N THR A 6 7.10 -9.30 -13.15
CA THR A 6 6.58 -8.08 -13.77
C THR A 6 5.39 -7.55 -12.98
N GLY A 7 5.00 -6.32 -13.26
CA GLY A 7 3.85 -5.72 -12.60
C GLY A 7 2.53 -6.45 -12.85
N ARG A 8 2.47 -7.30 -13.87
CA ARG A 8 1.27 -8.12 -14.14
C ARG A 8 1.11 -9.27 -13.18
N ASP A 9 2.19 -9.67 -12.51
CA ASP A 9 2.16 -10.75 -11.52
C ASP A 9 1.70 -10.25 -10.15
N VAL A 10 1.63 -8.93 -9.97
CA VAL A 10 1.27 -8.32 -8.70
C VAL A 10 -0.24 -8.17 -8.60
N THR A 11 -0.80 -8.63 -7.50
CA THR A 11 -2.22 -8.43 -7.19
C THR A 11 -2.37 -7.99 -5.74
N PHE A 12 -3.47 -7.31 -5.43
CA PHE A 12 -3.76 -6.97 -4.05
C PHE A 12 -5.25 -6.81 -3.82
N THR A 13 -5.65 -6.99 -2.57
CA THR A 13 -7.01 -6.66 -2.11
C THR A 13 -6.89 -5.64 -0.98
N LEU A 14 -7.79 -4.70 -0.95
CA LEU A 14 -7.87 -3.70 0.09
C LEU A 14 -9.29 -3.74 0.63
N ASP A 15 -9.43 -3.98 1.93
CA ASP A 15 -10.72 -4.19 2.59
C ASP A 15 -11.51 -5.31 1.90
N THR A 16 -10.83 -6.42 1.57
CA THR A 16 -11.35 -7.63 0.90
C THR A 16 -11.83 -7.44 -0.54
N LYS A 17 -11.59 -6.27 -1.14
CA LYS A 17 -11.98 -5.98 -2.52
C LYS A 17 -10.74 -5.96 -3.44
N PRO A 18 -10.79 -6.63 -4.60
CA PRO A 18 -9.67 -6.62 -5.54
C PRO A 18 -9.68 -5.34 -6.39
N TYR A 19 -8.56 -4.62 -6.40
CA TYR A 19 -8.44 -3.35 -7.13
C TYR A 19 -7.28 -3.31 -8.11
N ASP A 20 -6.65 -4.44 -8.35
CA ASP A 20 -5.54 -4.54 -9.27
C ASP A 20 -5.90 -4.13 -10.71
N ALA A 21 -7.17 -4.24 -11.09
CA ALA A 21 -7.62 -3.86 -12.44
C ALA A 21 -7.50 -2.36 -12.72
N GLN A 22 -7.56 -1.51 -11.70
CA GLN A 22 -7.45 -0.05 -11.85
C GLN A 22 -6.12 0.49 -11.34
N THR A 23 -5.23 -0.35 -10.85
CA THR A 23 -3.97 0.04 -10.25
C THR A 23 -2.84 -0.13 -11.27
N SER A 24 -2.06 0.93 -11.47
CA SER A 24 -0.90 0.89 -12.37
C SER A 24 0.38 0.53 -11.65
N SER A 25 0.46 0.76 -10.33
CA SER A 25 1.66 0.49 -9.54
C SER A 25 1.28 0.22 -8.09
N ALA A 26 1.94 -0.76 -7.47
CA ALA A 26 1.76 -1.08 -6.06
C ALA A 26 3.10 -1.51 -5.48
N THR A 27 3.53 -0.86 -4.40
CA THR A 27 4.84 -1.11 -3.79
C THR A 27 4.73 -1.11 -2.28
N LEU A 28 5.16 -2.19 -1.65
CA LEU A 28 5.35 -2.26 -0.20
C LEU A 28 6.83 -2.08 0.10
N SER A 29 7.15 -1.07 0.88
CA SER A 29 8.55 -0.75 1.20
C SER A 29 8.73 -0.49 2.68
N CYS A 30 9.96 -0.63 3.15
CA CYS A 30 10.31 -0.40 4.55
C CYS A 30 11.47 0.57 4.62
N GLU A 31 11.30 1.59 5.45
CA GLU A 31 12.41 2.47 5.83
C GLU A 31 12.95 1.97 7.17
N THR A 32 14.21 1.56 7.16
CA THR A 32 14.89 1.09 8.35
C THR A 32 15.72 2.23 8.93
N ILE A 33 15.48 2.57 10.19
CA ILE A 33 16.24 3.61 10.89
C ILE A 33 17.35 2.91 11.64
N ILE A 34 18.60 3.26 11.29
CA ILE A 34 19.80 2.66 11.87
C ILE A 34 20.57 3.73 12.62
N GLU A 35 20.91 3.44 13.88
CA GLU A 35 21.78 4.30 14.66
C GLU A 35 23.19 3.75 14.68
N THR A 36 24.16 4.65 14.66
CA THR A 36 25.59 4.32 14.68
C THR A 36 26.16 4.69 16.03
N TYR A 37 26.84 3.74 16.66
CA TYR A 37 27.51 3.95 17.95
C TYR A 37 29.01 3.80 17.78
N GLN A 38 29.75 4.74 18.34
CA GLN A 38 31.21 4.69 18.33
C GLN A 38 31.69 3.88 19.52
N THR A 39 32.48 2.82 19.25
CA THR A 39 33.11 2.00 20.29
C THR A 39 34.61 2.05 20.15
N LEU A 40 35.33 1.48 21.12
CA LEU A 40 36.78 1.41 21.06
C LEU A 40 37.29 0.55 19.92
N ASP A 41 36.47 -0.38 19.46
CA ASP A 41 36.81 -1.26 18.34
C ASP A 41 36.33 -0.73 16.97
N GLY A 42 35.72 0.45 16.93
CA GLY A 42 35.20 1.03 15.71
C GLY A 42 33.73 1.40 15.85
N ARG A 43 32.98 1.33 14.74
CA ARG A 43 31.57 1.68 14.73
C ARG A 43 30.67 0.46 14.87
N ALA A 44 29.69 0.57 15.73
CA ALA A 44 28.62 -0.42 15.85
C ALA A 44 27.31 0.16 15.29
N TYR A 45 26.54 -0.65 14.60
CA TYR A 45 25.28 -0.26 13.98
C TYR A 45 24.14 -1.01 14.63
N LYS A 46 23.04 -0.30 14.87
CA LYS A 46 21.84 -0.91 15.43
C LYS A 46 20.61 -0.38 14.71
N SER A 47 19.77 -1.31 14.25
CA SER A 47 18.47 -0.97 13.70
C SER A 47 17.52 -0.67 14.88
N VAL A 48 17.05 0.57 14.97
CA VAL A 48 16.24 1.01 16.09
C VAL A 48 14.75 1.09 15.75
N ASP A 49 14.42 1.23 14.47
CA ASP A 49 13.02 1.32 14.06
C ASP A 49 12.84 0.92 12.61
N LYS A 50 11.61 0.57 12.25
CA LYS A 50 11.20 0.24 10.89
C LYS A 50 9.84 0.87 10.63
N GLN A 51 9.73 1.57 9.52
CA GLN A 51 8.46 2.12 9.07
C GLN A 51 8.11 1.52 7.72
N TRP A 52 7.01 0.79 7.68
CA TRP A 52 6.50 0.20 6.44
C TRP A 52 5.52 1.15 5.79
N THR A 53 5.57 1.22 4.49
CA THR A 53 4.71 2.09 3.68
C THR A 53 4.23 1.33 2.46
N PHE A 54 2.94 1.40 2.18
CA PHE A 54 2.34 0.82 0.98
C PHE A 54 1.93 1.95 0.05
N THR A 55 2.58 2.05 -1.10
CA THR A 55 2.33 3.10 -2.08
C THR A 55 1.66 2.49 -3.30
N ILE A 56 0.50 3.01 -3.68
CA ILE A 56 -0.22 2.57 -4.86
C ILE A 56 -0.53 3.76 -5.75
N GLU A 57 -0.41 3.53 -7.04
CA GLU A 57 -0.79 4.50 -8.06
C GLU A 57 -1.91 3.88 -8.88
N LEU A 58 -3.04 4.56 -8.93
CA LEU A 58 -4.25 3.99 -9.53
C LEU A 58 -5.05 5.05 -10.28
N TYR A 59 -5.94 4.56 -11.14
CA TYR A 59 -6.91 5.42 -11.81
C TYR A 59 -8.08 5.67 -10.88
N GLN A 60 -8.58 6.91 -10.87
CA GLN A 60 -9.69 7.28 -10.01
C GLN A 60 -10.96 6.52 -10.39
N ASP A 61 -11.62 5.97 -9.39
CA ASP A 61 -12.89 5.26 -9.56
C ASP A 61 -13.83 5.66 -8.43
N TRP A 62 -14.75 6.55 -8.75
CA TRP A 62 -15.79 7.01 -7.82
C TRP A 62 -17.12 6.27 -8.04
N GLY A 63 -17.08 5.20 -8.85
CA GLY A 63 -18.27 4.48 -9.25
C GLY A 63 -18.99 5.14 -10.42
N ALA A 64 -19.82 4.35 -11.10
CA ALA A 64 -20.68 4.87 -12.14
C ALA A 64 -21.87 5.60 -11.53
N SER A 65 -22.52 6.44 -12.33
CA SER A 65 -23.72 7.16 -11.89
C SER A 65 -24.76 6.18 -11.32
N GLY A 66 -25.12 6.36 -10.04
CA GLY A 66 -26.03 5.47 -9.34
C GLY A 66 -25.40 4.21 -8.75
N ALA A 67 -24.12 3.95 -9.01
CA ALA A 67 -23.38 2.84 -8.41
C ALA A 67 -22.55 3.34 -7.22
N HIS A 68 -22.58 2.61 -6.14
CA HIS A 68 -21.86 2.94 -4.91
C HIS A 68 -20.97 1.77 -4.47
N GLY A 69 -20.01 2.05 -3.59
CA GLY A 69 -19.14 1.04 -3.04
C GLY A 69 -17.82 0.90 -3.80
N SER A 70 -17.41 1.88 -4.57
CA SER A 70 -16.09 1.90 -5.18
C SER A 70 -14.99 2.01 -4.12
N LEU A 71 -13.75 1.71 -4.51
CA LEU A 71 -12.62 1.84 -3.60
C LEU A 71 -12.47 3.26 -3.06
N PHE A 72 -12.58 4.24 -3.94
CA PHE A 72 -12.41 5.65 -3.55
C PHE A 72 -13.50 6.08 -2.57
N GLU A 73 -14.75 5.68 -2.81
CA GLU A 73 -15.83 5.96 -1.88
C GLU A 73 -15.62 5.27 -0.53
N SER A 74 -15.19 4.01 -0.54
CA SER A 74 -14.92 3.26 0.69
C SER A 74 -13.78 3.86 1.48
N MET A 75 -12.71 4.26 0.82
CA MET A 75 -11.55 4.88 1.49
C MET A 75 -11.94 6.24 2.07
N TRP A 76 -12.69 7.05 1.33
CA TRP A 76 -13.19 8.33 1.82
C TRP A 76 -14.04 8.15 3.07
N SER A 77 -14.97 7.20 3.05
CA SER A 77 -15.84 6.91 4.18
C SER A 77 -15.06 6.46 5.41
N ASN A 78 -14.07 5.60 5.22
CA ASN A 78 -13.22 5.14 6.33
C ASN A 78 -12.41 6.30 6.93
N ALA A 79 -11.86 7.16 6.09
CA ALA A 79 -11.08 8.31 6.56
C ALA A 79 -11.96 9.33 7.29
N GLU A 80 -13.21 9.49 6.86
CA GLU A 80 -14.13 10.45 7.47
C GLU A 80 -14.70 9.92 8.79
N ASN A 81 -15.15 8.68 8.83
CA ASN A 81 -15.90 8.13 9.96
C ASN A 81 -15.05 7.32 10.94
N ALA A 82 -13.93 6.76 10.50
CA ALA A 82 -13.08 5.89 11.33
C ALA A 82 -11.59 6.10 11.02
N PRO A 83 -11.05 7.32 11.19
CA PRO A 83 -9.68 7.63 10.78
C PRO A 83 -8.61 6.86 11.56
N ASN A 84 -8.95 6.35 12.74
CA ASN A 84 -8.00 5.61 13.57
C ASN A 84 -8.19 4.10 13.48
N SER A 85 -9.15 3.63 12.69
CA SER A 85 -9.36 2.20 12.45
C SER A 85 -8.60 1.78 11.21
N THR A 86 -7.92 0.64 11.29
CA THR A 86 -7.10 0.15 10.20
C THR A 86 -7.93 -0.56 9.13
N VAL A 87 -7.42 -0.54 7.90
CA VAL A 87 -8.00 -1.25 6.76
C VAL A 87 -7.05 -2.39 6.40
N ALA A 88 -7.60 -3.59 6.23
CA ALA A 88 -6.80 -4.77 5.92
C ALA A 88 -6.38 -4.79 4.45
N VAL A 89 -5.11 -5.14 4.21
CA VAL A 89 -4.57 -5.27 2.86
C VAL A 89 -3.91 -6.63 2.72
N SER A 90 -4.18 -7.30 1.61
CA SER A 90 -3.46 -8.52 1.21
C SER A 90 -2.80 -8.25 -0.12
N PHE A 91 -1.47 -8.29 -0.14
CA PHE A 91 -0.66 -7.96 -1.30
C PHE A 91 0.13 -9.19 -1.74
N THR A 92 -0.07 -9.58 -3.00
CA THR A 92 0.62 -10.74 -3.58
C THR A 92 1.61 -10.23 -4.61
N ALA A 93 2.90 -10.34 -4.30
CA ALA A 93 3.96 -9.95 -5.24
C ALA A 93 4.07 -10.94 -6.39
N ILE A 94 3.91 -12.23 -6.09
CA ILE A 94 3.77 -13.31 -7.06
C ILE A 94 3.09 -14.46 -6.35
N THR A 95 2.56 -15.42 -7.08
CA THR A 95 1.98 -16.62 -6.48
C THR A 95 2.99 -17.28 -5.53
N GLY A 96 2.60 -17.43 -4.27
CA GLY A 96 3.46 -17.99 -3.24
C GLY A 96 4.17 -16.95 -2.35
N ALA A 97 4.08 -15.66 -2.69
CA ALA A 97 4.66 -14.59 -1.89
C ALA A 97 3.58 -13.57 -1.55
N VAL A 98 2.93 -13.76 -0.41
CA VAL A 98 1.79 -12.95 0.04
C VAL A 98 2.17 -12.17 1.29
N PHE A 99 1.85 -10.89 1.29
CA PHE A 99 2.06 -10.01 2.45
C PHE A 99 0.70 -9.50 2.93
N THR A 100 0.45 -9.65 4.22
CA THR A 100 -0.79 -9.20 4.85
C THR A 100 -0.47 -8.15 5.89
N PHE A 101 -1.15 -7.01 5.83
CA PHE A 101 -0.90 -5.91 6.74
C PHE A 101 -2.12 -5.01 6.84
N ASN A 102 -2.08 -4.10 7.81
CA ASN A 102 -3.14 -3.11 8.01
C ASN A 102 -2.59 -1.72 7.76
N VAL A 103 -3.40 -0.86 7.18
CA VAL A 103 -3.03 0.52 6.88
C VAL A 103 -4.06 1.48 7.45
N LEU A 104 -3.64 2.72 7.71
CA LEU A 104 -4.56 3.77 8.10
C LEU A 104 -5.25 4.34 6.85
N PRO A 105 -6.55 4.65 6.93
CA PRO A 105 -7.25 5.24 5.79
C PRO A 105 -6.78 6.65 5.50
N ILE A 106 -6.88 7.05 4.23
CA ILE A 106 -6.56 8.41 3.79
C ILE A 106 -7.72 8.95 2.96
N PHE A 107 -7.74 10.28 2.78
CA PHE A 107 -8.69 10.90 1.87
C PHE A 107 -8.13 10.88 0.46
N PRO A 108 -8.82 10.20 -0.49
CA PRO A 108 -8.39 10.22 -1.88
C PRO A 108 -8.56 11.61 -2.49
N SER A 109 -7.75 11.91 -3.50
CA SER A 109 -7.89 13.13 -4.28
C SER A 109 -8.94 12.95 -5.37
N ALA A 110 -9.68 13.99 -5.64
CA ALA A 110 -10.71 13.98 -6.68
C ALA A 110 -10.35 14.99 -7.77
N GLY A 111 -10.51 14.59 -9.03
CA GLY A 111 -10.30 15.45 -10.16
C GLY A 111 -8.92 15.31 -10.79
N GLY A 112 -8.68 16.10 -11.82
CA GLY A 112 -7.44 16.10 -12.57
C GLY A 112 -7.56 16.97 -13.82
N ALA A 113 -6.60 16.84 -14.73
CA ALA A 113 -6.54 17.65 -15.95
C ALA A 113 -7.11 16.90 -17.15
N ALA A 114 -7.91 17.58 -17.96
CA ALA A 114 -8.34 17.04 -19.26
C ALA A 114 -7.22 17.24 -20.29
N PRO A 115 -7.08 16.37 -21.31
CA PRO A 115 -7.92 15.21 -21.61
C PRO A 115 -7.43 13.89 -21.01
N GLY A 116 -6.47 13.92 -20.09
CA GLY A 116 -5.88 12.72 -19.54
C GLY A 116 -6.83 11.94 -18.63
N ALA A 117 -6.54 10.67 -18.41
CA ALA A 117 -7.23 9.86 -17.43
C ALA A 117 -6.92 10.40 -16.03
N LEU A 118 -7.90 10.34 -15.14
CA LEU A 118 -7.72 10.81 -13.77
C LEU A 118 -6.99 9.74 -12.95
N THR A 119 -5.90 10.14 -12.33
CA THR A 119 -5.08 9.24 -11.50
C THR A 119 -4.93 9.80 -10.10
N ASP A 120 -4.52 8.93 -9.19
CA ASP A 120 -4.21 9.30 -7.82
C ASP A 120 -3.10 8.41 -7.30
N THR A 121 -2.28 8.94 -6.40
CA THR A 121 -1.22 8.19 -5.74
C THR A 121 -1.51 8.17 -4.25
N TRP A 122 -1.63 6.97 -3.69
CA TRP A 122 -1.90 6.79 -2.27
C TRP A 122 -0.64 6.30 -1.58
N THR A 123 -0.21 7.03 -0.56
CA THR A 123 0.86 6.60 0.33
C THR A 123 0.21 6.23 1.65
N LEU A 124 0.12 4.93 1.90
CA LEU A 124 -0.58 4.39 3.06
C LEU A 124 0.41 4.01 4.14
N THR A 125 0.17 4.47 5.35
CA THR A 125 1.00 4.13 6.50
C THR A 125 0.59 2.75 7.03
N VAL A 126 1.54 1.82 7.02
CA VAL A 126 1.32 0.46 7.53
C VAL A 126 1.46 0.48 9.04
N VAL A 127 0.46 -0.07 9.72
CA VAL A 127 0.46 -0.17 11.19
C VAL A 127 1.04 -1.52 11.59
N GLY A 128 2.15 -1.49 12.32
CA GLY A 128 2.84 -2.70 12.73
C GLY A 128 3.73 -3.28 11.65
N THR A 129 4.06 -4.56 11.78
CA THR A 129 4.91 -5.28 10.84
C THR A 129 4.05 -6.17 9.95
N PRO A 130 4.22 -6.11 8.61
CA PRO A 130 3.49 -7.01 7.73
C PRO A 130 3.82 -8.48 8.01
N SER A 131 2.81 -9.32 7.86
CA SER A 131 2.99 -10.77 7.90
C SER A 131 3.27 -11.27 6.49
N GLU A 132 4.28 -12.10 6.34
CA GLU A 132 4.61 -12.70 5.05
C GLU A 132 4.25 -14.18 5.05
N SER A 133 3.93 -14.68 3.85
CA SER A 133 3.71 -16.10 3.60
C SER A 133 4.41 -16.46 2.30
N PHE A 134 5.42 -17.31 2.41
CA PHE A 134 6.20 -17.81 1.27
C PHE A 134 5.96 -19.32 1.14
N THR A 135 5.38 -19.73 0.02
CA THR A 135 5.06 -21.14 -0.20
C THR A 135 5.59 -21.66 -1.53
#